data_6847ed9bafd9603fde017d132f7ed7df
#
_entry.id   6847ed9bafd9603fde017d132f7ed7df
#
_cell.length_a   1.000
_cell.length_b   1.000
_cell.length_c   1.000
_cell.angle_alpha   90.00
_cell.angle_beta   90.00
_cell.angle_gamma   90.00
#
_symmetry.space_group_name_H-M   'P 1'
#
loop_
_entity.id
_entity.type
_entity.pdbx_description
1 polymer ?
#
loop_
_entity_poly.entity_id
_entity_poly.type
_entity_poly.pdbx_seq_one_letter_code
_entity_poly.pdbx_strand_id
1 'polypeptide(L)'
;RSESGSLSYIGRVNYAYQDKYLAEVLFRSDSSTKFAPENYWGFFPSISLGWIVSQEKFMRLKWVEYLKIRGSFGLTGRDNTAPWQWMQIYSTESGKGPVFGTTGNINASKPISINKYNSAVNRDVHWDKSYKANFGIDFTTLNSRLAFNVDAYYTWNREMLMNIEQTVPTTVGTQSAAVNLGEMDNYGIEISATWRDRIGKDFKYKIGINTGYSDNKVLMMDFE
;
A
#
# COMPACT_ATOMS: atom_id res chain seq x y z
N ARG A 1 -9.92 -16.65 19.31
CA ARG A 1 -8.61 -15.99 19.45
C ARG A 1 -7.95 -16.06 18.09
N SER A 2 -7.60 -14.92 17.50
CA SER A 2 -6.86 -14.86 16.24
C SER A 2 -5.41 -14.49 16.53
N GLU A 3 -4.48 -15.15 15.86
CA GLU A 3 -3.04 -14.87 15.95
C GLU A 3 -2.50 -14.66 14.54
N SER A 4 -1.62 -13.69 14.38
CA SER A 4 -0.90 -13.45 13.13
C SER A 4 0.55 -13.11 13.45
N GLY A 5 1.45 -13.54 12.59
CA GLY A 5 2.87 -13.24 12.66
C GLY A 5 3.38 -12.68 11.34
N SER A 6 4.39 -11.83 11.40
CA SER A 6 5.07 -11.30 10.24
C SER A 6 6.58 -11.32 10.46
N LEU A 7 7.33 -11.48 9.36
CA LEU A 7 8.78 -11.40 9.34
C LEU A 7 9.20 -10.61 8.11
N SER A 8 10.14 -9.68 8.29
CA SER A 8 10.58 -8.80 7.20
C SER A 8 12.10 -8.78 7.10
N TYR A 9 12.61 -8.85 5.87
CA TYR A 9 14.00 -8.60 5.53
C TYR A 9 14.08 -7.35 4.66
N ILE A 10 14.99 -6.45 5.01
CA ILE A 10 15.17 -5.18 4.29
C ILE A 10 16.66 -5.02 3.97
N GLY A 11 16.95 -4.66 2.72
CA GLY A 11 18.28 -4.29 2.28
C GLY A 11 18.24 -3.02 1.43
N ARG A 12 19.23 -2.14 1.65
CA ARG A 12 19.35 -0.87 0.91
C ARG A 12 20.78 -0.66 0.47
N VAL A 13 20.96 -0.25 -0.77
CA VAL A 13 22.23 0.16 -1.33
C VAL A 13 22.08 1.57 -1.89
N ASN A 14 22.94 2.47 -1.44
CA ASN A 14 23.02 3.85 -1.92
C ASN A 14 24.34 4.04 -2.64
N TYR A 15 24.29 4.68 -3.79
CA TYR A 15 25.46 5.02 -4.59
C TYR A 15 25.40 6.49 -5.00
N ALA A 16 26.51 7.19 -4.81
CA ALA A 16 26.69 8.56 -5.25
C ALA A 16 27.96 8.66 -6.10
N TYR A 17 27.83 9.18 -7.31
CA TYR A 17 28.96 9.42 -8.19
C TYR A 17 29.16 10.91 -8.39
N GLN A 18 30.36 11.41 -8.00
CA GLN A 18 30.75 12.82 -8.06
C GLN A 18 29.75 13.79 -7.39
N ASP A 19 29.00 13.33 -6.43
CA ASP A 19 27.88 14.05 -5.79
C ASP A 19 26.84 14.63 -6.77
N LYS A 20 26.82 14.12 -8.00
CA LYS A 20 25.91 14.54 -9.08
C LYS A 20 24.86 13.49 -9.40
N TYR A 21 25.27 12.25 -9.47
CA TYR A 21 24.42 11.13 -9.83
C TYR A 21 24.19 10.28 -8.61
N LEU A 22 22.95 10.18 -8.22
CA LEU A 22 22.54 9.45 -7.02
C LEU A 22 21.68 8.26 -7.46
N ALA A 23 21.94 7.10 -6.90
CA ALA A 23 21.14 5.92 -7.11
C ALA A 23 20.89 5.22 -5.77
N GLU A 24 19.68 4.78 -5.56
CA GLU A 24 19.30 3.95 -4.44
C GLU A 24 18.55 2.73 -4.95
N VAL A 25 18.92 1.56 -4.47
CA VAL A 25 18.18 0.33 -4.65
C VAL A 25 17.78 -0.17 -3.27
N LEU A 26 16.49 -0.40 -3.09
CA LEU A 26 15.95 -0.96 -1.87
C LEU A 26 15.18 -2.23 -2.24
N PHE A 27 15.34 -3.26 -1.44
CA PHE A 27 14.49 -4.44 -1.50
C PHE A 27 13.93 -4.76 -0.12
N ARG A 28 12.71 -5.22 -0.12
CA ARG A 28 12.01 -5.69 1.06
C ARG A 28 11.33 -7.01 0.73
N SER A 29 11.53 -7.99 1.60
CA SER A 29 10.81 -9.25 1.54
C SER A 29 10.05 -9.42 2.83
N ASP A 30 8.74 -9.49 2.74
CA ASP A 30 7.84 -9.61 3.89
C ASP A 30 7.12 -10.94 3.86
N SER A 31 6.92 -11.53 5.03
CA SER A 31 6.08 -12.69 5.20
C SER A 31 4.91 -12.38 6.14
N SER A 32 3.75 -12.95 5.84
CA SER A 32 2.56 -12.82 6.68
C SER A 32 1.82 -14.15 6.78
N THR A 33 1.57 -14.59 8.02
CA THR A 33 0.81 -15.82 8.28
C THR A 33 -0.71 -15.67 8.05
N LYS A 34 -1.14 -14.49 7.61
CA LYS A 34 -2.53 -14.27 7.21
C LYS A 34 -2.89 -15.00 5.92
N PHE A 35 -1.91 -15.24 5.06
CA PHE A 35 -2.06 -15.96 3.79
C PHE A 35 -1.83 -17.47 3.97
N ALA A 36 -2.10 -18.24 2.92
CA ALA A 36 -1.72 -19.64 2.85
C ALA A 36 -0.19 -19.79 2.79
N PRO A 37 0.40 -20.92 3.26
CA PRO A 37 1.85 -21.11 3.30
C PRO A 37 2.56 -20.84 1.98
N GLU A 38 1.93 -21.16 0.86
CA GLU A 38 2.42 -20.93 -0.49
C GLU A 38 2.50 -19.44 -0.87
N ASN A 39 1.72 -18.57 -0.19
CA ASN A 39 1.59 -17.14 -0.46
C ASN A 39 2.13 -16.26 0.68
N TYR A 40 2.84 -16.84 1.66
CA TYR A 40 3.37 -16.09 2.79
C TYR A 40 4.28 -14.94 2.39
N TRP A 41 5.14 -15.15 1.40
CA TRP A 41 6.20 -14.24 1.06
C TRP A 41 5.84 -13.30 -0.07
N GLY A 42 6.02 -11.99 0.17
CA GLY A 42 6.00 -10.95 -0.84
C GLY A 42 7.40 -10.36 -1.03
N PHE A 43 7.74 -9.98 -2.26
CA PHE A 43 8.99 -9.29 -2.59
C PHE A 43 8.71 -7.94 -3.21
N PHE A 44 9.27 -6.87 -2.63
CA PHE A 44 8.93 -5.50 -2.91
C PHE A 44 10.19 -4.67 -3.19
N PRO A 45 10.71 -4.71 -4.43
CA PRO A 45 11.86 -3.92 -4.82
C PRO A 45 11.49 -2.47 -5.14
N SER A 46 12.45 -1.55 -4.98
CA SER A 46 12.35 -0.19 -5.50
C SER A 46 13.71 0.36 -5.92
N ILE A 47 13.67 1.28 -6.88
CA ILE A 47 14.82 2.02 -7.37
C ILE A 47 14.50 3.50 -7.37
N SER A 48 15.49 4.30 -6.96
CA SER A 48 15.41 5.76 -7.02
C SER A 48 16.67 6.31 -7.67
N LEU A 49 16.51 7.26 -8.56
CA LEU A 49 17.59 7.95 -9.24
C LEU A 49 17.47 9.45 -8.98
N GLY A 50 18.62 10.10 -8.81
CA GLY A 50 18.71 11.55 -8.65
C GLY A 50 19.87 12.11 -9.45
N TRP A 51 19.62 13.24 -10.12
CA TRP A 51 20.64 13.97 -10.86
C TRP A 51 20.68 15.42 -10.40
N ILE A 52 21.81 15.84 -9.84
CA ILE A 52 22.04 17.21 -9.41
C ILE A 52 22.59 18.00 -10.63
N VAL A 53 21.65 18.51 -11.44
CA VAL A 53 21.96 19.19 -12.69
C VAL A 53 22.76 20.47 -12.46
N SER A 54 22.52 21.17 -11.35
CA SER A 54 23.25 22.40 -11.00
C SER A 54 24.76 22.21 -10.82
N GLN A 55 25.24 20.98 -10.61
CA GLN A 55 26.68 20.69 -10.50
C GLN A 55 27.32 20.35 -11.85
N GLU A 56 26.56 20.34 -12.93
CA GLU A 56 27.10 20.07 -14.26
C GLU A 56 27.87 21.28 -14.84
N LYS A 57 28.94 20.98 -15.59
CA LYS A 57 29.77 22.03 -16.19
C LYS A 57 29.03 22.92 -17.19
N PHE A 58 27.97 22.42 -17.80
CA PHE A 58 27.13 23.18 -18.75
C PHE A 58 26.12 24.08 -18.04
N MET A 59 25.76 23.78 -16.76
CA MET A 59 24.78 24.54 -15.99
C MET A 59 25.48 25.69 -15.23
N ARG A 60 25.88 26.73 -15.96
CA ARG A 60 26.57 27.90 -15.40
C ARG A 60 25.65 29.12 -15.19
N LEU A 61 24.38 28.87 -14.99
CA LEU A 61 23.41 29.93 -14.77
C LEU A 61 23.53 30.47 -13.33
N LYS A 62 23.98 31.71 -13.17
CA LYS A 62 24.23 32.32 -11.85
C LYS A 62 22.98 32.41 -10.95
N TRP A 63 21.81 32.34 -11.53
CA TRP A 63 20.54 32.39 -10.80
C TRP A 63 20.02 31.00 -10.37
N VAL A 64 20.59 29.90 -10.87
CA VAL A 64 20.28 28.53 -10.47
C VAL A 64 21.33 28.09 -9.45
N GLU A 65 20.94 28.02 -8.19
CA GLU A 65 21.85 27.58 -7.12
C GLU A 65 21.79 26.08 -6.90
N TYR A 66 20.58 25.53 -6.99
CA TYR A 66 20.37 24.11 -6.89
C TYR A 66 19.26 23.68 -7.84
N LEU A 67 19.55 22.66 -8.62
CA LEU A 67 18.56 21.98 -9.46
C LEU A 67 18.84 20.48 -9.40
N LYS A 68 17.87 19.74 -8.87
CA LYS A 68 17.91 18.29 -8.83
C LYS A 68 16.68 17.72 -9.49
N ILE A 69 16.87 16.77 -10.37
CA ILE A 69 15.83 15.95 -10.96
C ILE A 69 15.89 14.58 -10.28
N ARG A 70 14.77 14.04 -9.90
CA ARG A 70 14.67 12.73 -9.26
C ARG A 70 13.53 11.92 -9.83
N GLY A 71 13.73 10.63 -9.90
CA GLY A 71 12.72 9.68 -10.30
C GLY A 71 12.81 8.42 -9.45
N SER A 72 11.69 7.83 -9.14
CA SER A 72 11.65 6.55 -8.45
C SER A 72 10.55 5.66 -9.01
N PHE A 73 10.81 4.35 -8.95
CA PHE A 73 9.83 3.32 -9.24
C PHE A 73 9.95 2.20 -8.22
N GLY A 74 8.84 1.73 -7.69
CA GLY A 74 8.86 0.68 -6.69
C GLY A 74 7.56 -0.09 -6.59
N LEU A 75 7.66 -1.28 -6.05
CA LEU A 75 6.55 -2.15 -5.70
C LEU A 75 6.38 -2.14 -4.18
N THR A 76 5.14 -2.05 -3.71
CA THR A 76 4.77 -2.24 -2.30
C THR A 76 3.62 -3.22 -2.20
N GLY A 77 3.61 -4.05 -1.16
CA GLY A 77 2.52 -4.97 -0.87
C GLY A 77 1.77 -4.60 0.40
N ARG A 78 0.52 -5.07 0.49
CA ARG A 78 -0.29 -5.02 1.71
C ARG A 78 -0.91 -6.37 1.97
N ASP A 79 -0.94 -6.77 3.24
CA ASP A 79 -1.60 -7.98 3.73
C ASP A 79 -2.99 -7.67 4.31
N ASN A 80 -3.81 -6.92 3.56
CA ASN A 80 -5.11 -6.43 4.00
C ASN A 80 -6.18 -7.55 4.04
N THR A 81 -5.89 -8.61 4.77
CA THR A 81 -6.80 -9.74 4.97
C THR A 81 -6.90 -10.13 6.45
N ALA A 82 -8.01 -10.75 6.82
CA ALA A 82 -8.15 -11.31 8.15
C ALA A 82 -7.35 -12.62 8.26
N PRO A 83 -6.82 -12.95 9.45
CA PRO A 83 -6.15 -14.22 9.69
C PRO A 83 -7.05 -15.42 9.41
N TRP A 84 -6.48 -16.50 8.90
CA TRP A 84 -7.11 -17.82 8.74
C TRP A 84 -8.19 -17.90 7.65
N GLN A 85 -8.39 -16.89 6.82
CA GLN A 85 -9.37 -16.94 5.71
C GLN A 85 -9.06 -18.02 4.65
N TRP A 86 -7.82 -18.46 4.58
CA TRP A 86 -7.36 -19.52 3.70
C TRP A 86 -7.65 -20.94 4.26
N MET A 87 -8.13 -21.03 5.50
CA MET A 87 -8.45 -22.30 6.18
C MET A 87 -9.96 -22.44 6.39
N GLN A 88 -10.45 -23.67 6.32
CA GLN A 88 -11.81 -23.96 6.74
C GLN A 88 -11.90 -23.90 8.26
N ILE A 89 -12.66 -22.96 8.77
CA ILE A 89 -12.93 -22.76 10.20
C ILE A 89 -14.32 -23.28 10.53
N TYR A 90 -14.46 -23.89 11.69
CA TYR A 90 -15.74 -24.35 12.24
C TYR A 90 -16.03 -23.58 13.52
N SER A 91 -17.31 -23.23 13.70
CA SER A 91 -17.84 -22.66 14.93
C SER A 91 -18.75 -23.67 15.63
N THR A 92 -18.74 -23.64 16.95
CA THR A 92 -19.67 -24.42 17.78
C THR A 92 -20.81 -23.54 18.24
N GLU A 93 -22.04 -23.99 18.05
CA GLU A 93 -23.24 -23.28 18.51
C GLU A 93 -23.98 -24.14 19.51
N SER A 94 -24.06 -23.66 20.76
CA SER A 94 -24.81 -24.34 21.81
C SER A 94 -26.31 -24.27 21.56
N GLY A 95 -27.00 -25.38 21.79
CA GLY A 95 -28.44 -25.44 21.71
C GLY A 95 -29.04 -25.48 20.30
N LYS A 96 -28.23 -25.64 19.26
CA LYS A 96 -28.66 -25.75 17.86
C LYS A 96 -28.44 -27.14 17.23
N GLY A 97 -27.93 -28.06 17.97
CA GLY A 97 -27.74 -29.45 17.52
C GLY A 97 -29.04 -30.21 17.37
N PRO A 98 -29.04 -31.37 16.69
CA PRO A 98 -30.21 -32.21 16.53
C PRO A 98 -30.67 -32.73 17.88
N VAL A 99 -31.99 -32.82 18.07
CA VAL A 99 -32.58 -33.40 19.30
C VAL A 99 -32.72 -34.90 19.11
N PHE A 100 -32.03 -35.67 19.95
CA PHE A 100 -32.16 -37.11 19.99
C PHE A 100 -32.99 -37.52 21.22
N GLY A 101 -34.04 -38.28 21.03
CA GLY A 101 -34.89 -38.84 22.08
C GLY A 101 -36.36 -38.49 21.98
N THR A 102 -37.17 -39.27 22.70
CA THR A 102 -38.65 -39.22 22.68
C THR A 102 -39.28 -38.32 23.73
N THR A 103 -38.52 -37.71 24.60
CA THR A 103 -39.03 -36.84 25.66
C THR A 103 -39.19 -35.43 25.11
N GLY A 104 -40.45 -35.00 24.95
CA GLY A 104 -40.85 -33.72 24.39
C GLY A 104 -40.40 -32.46 25.11
N ASN A 105 -39.33 -32.48 25.85
CA ASN A 105 -38.75 -31.33 26.50
C ASN A 105 -37.66 -30.73 25.61
N ILE A 106 -38.07 -29.91 24.68
CA ILE A 106 -37.27 -29.23 23.66
C ILE A 106 -36.16 -28.32 24.28
N ASN A 107 -36.27 -28.01 25.57
CA ASN A 107 -35.35 -27.07 26.24
C ASN A 107 -34.23 -27.70 27.05
N ALA A 108 -34.25 -28.99 27.27
CA ALA A 108 -33.36 -29.60 28.26
C ALA A 108 -32.00 -30.11 27.70
N SER A 109 -31.86 -30.32 26.40
CA SER A 109 -30.62 -30.93 25.88
C SER A 109 -30.47 -30.76 24.38
N LYS A 110 -30.46 -29.52 23.89
CA LYS A 110 -29.99 -29.32 22.50
C LYS A 110 -28.48 -29.43 22.50
N PRO A 111 -27.91 -30.46 21.88
CA PRO A 111 -26.47 -30.62 21.82
C PRO A 111 -25.82 -29.46 21.03
N ILE A 112 -24.51 -29.39 21.12
CA ILE A 112 -23.70 -28.44 20.36
C ILE A 112 -23.77 -28.86 18.90
N SER A 113 -24.10 -27.92 18.01
CA SER A 113 -23.89 -28.09 16.58
C SER A 113 -22.53 -27.56 16.19
N ILE A 114 -21.91 -28.17 15.20
CA ILE A 114 -20.70 -27.68 14.55
C ILE A 114 -21.13 -27.14 13.21
N ASN A 115 -20.98 -25.82 13.05
CA ASN A 115 -21.27 -25.15 11.81
C ASN A 115 -20.01 -24.74 11.11
N LYS A 116 -20.03 -24.84 9.78
CA LYS A 116 -19.03 -24.28 8.90
C LYS A 116 -19.07 -22.75 9.01
N TYR A 117 -17.93 -22.10 9.15
CA TYR A 117 -17.89 -20.64 9.14
C TYR A 117 -18.43 -20.11 7.79
N ASN A 118 -19.10 -18.96 7.80
CA ASN A 118 -20.00 -18.50 6.73
C ASN A 118 -19.33 -18.10 5.41
N SER A 119 -18.02 -18.21 5.26
CA SER A 119 -17.33 -17.86 4.01
C SER A 119 -16.66 -19.05 3.34
N ALA A 120 -16.68 -19.09 2.02
CA ALA A 120 -15.89 -20.03 1.25
C ALA A 120 -14.39 -19.81 1.51
N VAL A 121 -13.62 -20.88 1.42
CA VAL A 121 -12.16 -20.84 1.58
C VAL A 121 -11.53 -20.48 0.24
N ASN A 122 -10.62 -19.51 0.26
CA ASN A 122 -9.78 -19.21 -0.88
C ASN A 122 -8.30 -19.24 -0.46
N ARG A 123 -7.56 -20.22 -0.95
CA ARG A 123 -6.12 -20.35 -0.68
C ARG A 123 -5.26 -19.48 -1.57
N ASP A 124 -5.83 -18.96 -2.68
CA ASP A 124 -5.10 -18.16 -3.66
C ASP A 124 -4.97 -16.68 -3.24
N VAL A 125 -5.59 -16.31 -2.10
CA VAL A 125 -5.45 -14.96 -1.54
C VAL A 125 -3.97 -14.68 -1.26
N HIS A 126 -3.50 -13.55 -1.78
CA HIS A 126 -2.11 -13.13 -1.71
C HIS A 126 -1.98 -11.61 -1.51
N TRP A 127 -0.75 -11.11 -1.45
CA TRP A 127 -0.43 -9.71 -1.26
C TRP A 127 -1.04 -8.80 -2.33
N ASP A 128 -1.73 -7.74 -1.90
CA ASP A 128 -2.08 -6.62 -2.79
C ASP A 128 -0.81 -5.99 -3.34
N LYS A 129 -0.81 -5.60 -4.61
CA LYS A 129 0.34 -5.00 -5.28
C LYS A 129 0.08 -3.55 -5.64
N SER A 130 0.96 -2.65 -5.19
CA SER A 130 0.94 -1.25 -5.57
C SER A 130 2.26 -0.87 -6.23
N TYR A 131 2.23 -0.68 -7.55
CA TYR A 131 3.35 -0.13 -8.31
C TYR A 131 3.30 1.39 -8.22
N LYS A 132 4.41 2.02 -7.84
CA LYS A 132 4.48 3.46 -7.64
C LYS A 132 5.60 4.05 -8.47
N ALA A 133 5.26 5.04 -9.30
CA ALA A 133 6.21 5.89 -10.00
C ALA A 133 6.12 7.31 -9.45
N ASN A 134 7.25 7.93 -9.20
CA ASN A 134 7.34 9.33 -8.81
C ASN A 134 8.42 10.03 -9.65
N PHE A 135 8.12 11.25 -10.07
CA PHE A 135 9.06 12.15 -10.71
C PHE A 135 9.05 13.49 -9.97
N GLY A 136 10.24 13.98 -9.59
CA GLY A 136 10.34 15.21 -8.82
C GLY A 136 11.44 16.13 -9.32
N ILE A 137 11.23 17.44 -9.13
CA ILE A 137 12.19 18.49 -9.41
C ILE A 137 12.34 19.34 -8.15
N ASP A 138 13.57 19.47 -7.67
CA ASP A 138 13.95 20.35 -6.57
C ASP A 138 14.75 21.52 -7.13
N PHE A 139 14.31 22.74 -6.89
CA PHE A 139 14.90 23.94 -7.45
C PHE A 139 15.08 25.02 -6.37
N THR A 140 16.25 25.64 -6.35
CA THR A 140 16.57 26.74 -5.42
C THR A 140 17.24 27.90 -6.19
N THR A 141 16.80 29.11 -5.91
CA THR A 141 17.23 30.33 -6.59
C THR A 141 17.18 31.55 -5.66
N LEU A 142 17.61 32.71 -6.16
CA LEU A 142 17.58 34.03 -5.49
C LEU A 142 18.40 34.04 -4.18
N ASN A 143 19.64 33.59 -4.22
CA ASN A 143 20.52 33.46 -3.06
C ASN A 143 19.89 32.60 -1.95
N SER A 144 19.34 31.44 -2.36
CA SER A 144 18.66 30.46 -1.49
C SER A 144 17.43 30.99 -0.76
N ARG A 145 16.88 32.10 -1.26
CA ARG A 145 15.64 32.66 -0.72
C ARG A 145 14.41 31.89 -1.17
N LEU A 146 14.36 31.51 -2.45
CA LEU A 146 13.24 30.75 -3.00
C LEU A 146 13.65 29.29 -3.24
N ALA A 147 12.99 28.37 -2.57
CA ALA A 147 13.04 26.93 -2.83
C ALA A 147 11.68 26.47 -3.35
N PHE A 148 11.71 25.70 -4.42
CA PHE A 148 10.53 25.21 -5.11
C PHE A 148 10.68 23.71 -5.38
N ASN A 149 9.67 22.92 -5.05
CA ASN A 149 9.65 21.49 -5.32
C ASN A 149 8.36 21.13 -6.04
N VAL A 150 8.47 20.30 -7.06
CA VAL A 150 7.33 19.74 -7.78
C VAL A 150 7.50 18.23 -7.79
N ASP A 151 6.45 17.53 -7.43
CA ASP A 151 6.34 16.08 -7.47
C ASP A 151 5.13 15.67 -8.29
N ALA A 152 5.31 14.76 -9.23
CA ALA A 152 4.25 14.09 -9.94
C ALA A 152 4.33 12.59 -9.65
N TYR A 153 3.22 11.99 -9.29
CA TYR A 153 3.19 10.57 -8.97
C TYR A 153 2.05 9.85 -9.67
N TYR A 154 2.29 8.55 -9.88
CA TYR A 154 1.29 7.62 -10.38
C TYR A 154 1.41 6.30 -9.62
N THR A 155 0.30 5.77 -9.15
CA THR A 155 0.24 4.51 -8.40
C THR A 155 -0.79 3.59 -9.07
N TRP A 156 -0.33 2.44 -9.51
CA TRP A 156 -1.18 1.35 -10.01
C TRP A 156 -1.41 0.37 -8.87
N ASN A 157 -2.62 0.34 -8.32
CA ASN A 157 -3.01 -0.68 -7.36
C ASN A 157 -3.63 -1.84 -8.13
N ARG A 158 -3.07 -3.02 -7.97
CA ARG A 158 -3.46 -4.24 -8.67
C ARG A 158 -3.66 -5.37 -7.66
N GLU A 159 -4.47 -6.34 -8.06
CA GLU A 159 -4.72 -7.52 -7.25
C GLU A 159 -5.20 -7.14 -5.83
N MET A 160 -5.97 -6.05 -5.73
CA MET A 160 -6.52 -5.62 -4.43
C MET A 160 -7.55 -6.65 -3.96
N LEU A 161 -7.43 -7.02 -2.69
CA LEU A 161 -8.37 -7.96 -2.10
C LEU A 161 -9.75 -7.32 -1.94
N MET A 162 -10.77 -8.00 -2.45
CA MET A 162 -12.15 -7.57 -2.35
C MET A 162 -13.07 -8.75 -2.07
N ASN A 163 -14.17 -8.47 -1.39
CA ASN A 163 -15.26 -9.44 -1.25
C ASN A 163 -16.13 -9.37 -2.49
N ILE A 164 -16.40 -10.49 -3.10
CA ILE A 164 -17.39 -10.58 -4.19
C ILE A 164 -18.76 -10.66 -3.56
N GLU A 165 -19.60 -9.65 -3.78
CA GLU A 165 -20.99 -9.63 -3.29
C GLU A 165 -21.94 -10.38 -4.23
N GLN A 166 -21.41 -11.11 -5.20
CA GLN A 166 -22.25 -11.97 -6.03
C GLN A 166 -23.10 -12.90 -5.16
N THR A 167 -24.39 -12.85 -5.40
CA THR A 167 -25.38 -13.69 -4.72
C THR A 167 -25.10 -15.14 -5.04
N VAL A 168 -24.35 -15.79 -4.18
CA VAL A 168 -24.13 -17.23 -4.27
C VAL A 168 -25.49 -17.89 -3.96
N PRO A 169 -25.99 -18.80 -4.80
CA PRO A 169 -27.25 -19.48 -4.52
C PRO A 169 -27.26 -20.08 -3.11
N THR A 170 -28.34 -19.89 -2.37
CA THR A 170 -28.47 -20.38 -0.99
C THR A 170 -28.23 -21.88 -0.85
N THR A 171 -28.39 -22.62 -1.92
CA THR A 171 -28.06 -24.07 -2.01
C THR A 171 -26.58 -24.38 -1.81
N VAL A 172 -25.69 -23.42 -2.02
CA VAL A 172 -24.24 -23.55 -1.75
C VAL A 172 -23.94 -23.49 -0.25
N GLY A 173 -24.80 -22.82 0.52
CA GLY A 173 -24.70 -22.77 1.99
C GLY A 173 -23.51 -21.98 2.54
N THR A 174 -22.89 -21.12 1.73
CA THR A 174 -21.74 -20.28 2.15
C THR A 174 -21.73 -18.97 1.35
N GLN A 175 -21.11 -17.95 1.92
CA GLN A 175 -20.85 -16.68 1.23
C GLN A 175 -19.65 -16.82 0.29
N SER A 176 -19.53 -15.91 -0.68
CA SER A 176 -18.38 -15.84 -1.58
C SER A 176 -17.09 -15.60 -0.81
N ALA A 177 -15.99 -16.17 -1.30
CA ALA A 177 -14.67 -15.91 -0.75
C ALA A 177 -14.13 -14.56 -1.24
N ALA A 178 -13.28 -13.92 -0.44
CA ALA A 178 -12.49 -12.79 -0.91
C ALA A 178 -11.50 -13.22 -2.01
N VAL A 179 -11.30 -12.35 -2.98
CA VAL A 179 -10.42 -12.57 -4.14
C VAL A 179 -9.56 -11.35 -4.46
N ASN A 180 -8.40 -11.55 -5.07
CA ASN A 180 -7.51 -10.47 -5.48
C ASN A 180 -7.84 -10.04 -6.92
N LEU A 181 -8.91 -9.25 -7.12
CA LEU A 181 -9.36 -8.78 -8.43
C LEU A 181 -9.44 -7.26 -8.57
N GLY A 182 -9.46 -6.52 -7.46
CA GLY A 182 -9.63 -5.08 -7.49
C GLY A 182 -8.47 -4.36 -8.15
N GLU A 183 -8.78 -3.37 -9.00
CA GLU A 183 -7.79 -2.51 -9.63
C GLU A 183 -8.19 -1.04 -9.54
N MET A 184 -7.24 -0.21 -9.12
CA MET A 184 -7.43 1.24 -9.00
C MET A 184 -6.13 1.97 -9.27
N ASP A 185 -6.20 3.02 -10.05
CA ASP A 185 -5.10 3.94 -10.28
C ASP A 185 -5.28 5.22 -9.46
N ASN A 186 -4.17 5.70 -8.87
CA ASN A 186 -4.12 7.00 -8.20
C ASN A 186 -3.00 7.81 -8.82
N TYR A 187 -3.24 9.08 -9.08
CA TYR A 187 -2.23 9.98 -9.63
C TYR A 187 -2.43 11.39 -9.09
N GLY A 188 -1.36 12.16 -9.15
CA GLY A 188 -1.41 13.54 -8.67
C GLY A 188 -0.12 14.30 -8.91
N ILE A 189 -0.21 15.58 -8.60
CA ILE A 189 0.90 16.52 -8.61
C ILE A 189 0.89 17.32 -7.32
N GLU A 190 2.05 17.50 -6.74
CA GLU A 190 2.27 18.29 -5.53
C GLU A 190 3.30 19.38 -5.81
N ILE A 191 3.02 20.57 -5.34
CA ILE A 191 3.89 21.74 -5.53
C ILE A 191 4.09 22.37 -4.16
N SER A 192 5.35 22.58 -3.80
CA SER A 192 5.70 23.37 -2.64
C SER A 192 6.65 24.51 -2.99
N ALA A 193 6.41 25.68 -2.44
CA ALA A 193 7.26 26.83 -2.55
C ALA A 193 7.58 27.38 -1.15
N THR A 194 8.83 27.66 -0.91
CA THR A 194 9.30 28.22 0.36
C THR A 194 10.13 29.45 0.09
N TRP A 195 9.70 30.57 0.65
CA TRP A 195 10.46 31.81 0.68
C TRP A 195 11.13 31.99 2.05
N ARG A 196 12.43 32.30 2.06
CA ARG A 196 13.20 32.59 3.27
C ARG A 196 13.93 33.91 3.05
N ASP A 197 13.81 34.82 4.01
CA ASP A 197 14.54 36.07 3.94
C ASP A 197 14.84 36.63 5.35
N ARG A 198 15.58 37.73 5.37
CA ARG A 198 16.00 38.40 6.58
C ARG A 198 15.84 39.91 6.44
N ILE A 199 15.21 40.51 7.42
CA ILE A 199 15.07 41.96 7.54
C ILE A 199 16.04 42.45 8.64
N GLY A 200 16.99 43.29 8.27
CA GLY A 200 18.04 43.72 9.20
C GLY A 200 18.97 42.57 9.62
N LYS A 201 19.49 42.64 10.87
CA LYS A 201 20.42 41.63 11.41
C LYS A 201 19.72 40.51 12.19
N ASP A 202 18.56 40.82 12.80
CA ASP A 202 18.00 40.00 13.86
C ASP A 202 16.69 39.27 13.44
N PHE A 203 15.97 39.77 12.42
CA PHE A 203 14.70 39.20 12.02
C PHE A 203 14.81 38.34 10.80
N LYS A 204 14.63 37.00 10.97
CA LYS A 204 14.56 36.00 9.88
C LYS A 204 13.15 35.47 9.77
N TYR A 205 12.64 35.33 8.58
CA TYR A 205 11.32 34.76 8.34
C TYR A 205 11.32 33.73 7.24
N LYS A 206 10.36 32.83 7.29
CA LYS A 206 10.11 31.78 6.30
C LYS A 206 8.59 31.72 6.05
N ILE A 207 8.23 31.79 4.77
CA ILE A 207 6.84 31.60 4.32
C ILE A 207 6.84 30.39 3.38
N GLY A 208 5.91 29.46 3.60
CA GLY A 208 5.76 28.27 2.77
C GLY A 208 4.32 28.14 2.29
N ILE A 209 4.17 27.71 1.04
CA ILE A 209 2.90 27.37 0.41
C ILE A 209 3.03 25.97 -0.16
N ASN A 210 2.06 25.11 0.16
CA ASN A 210 1.93 23.78 -0.40
C ASN A 210 0.57 23.67 -1.06
N THR A 211 0.53 23.11 -2.24
CA THR A 211 -0.70 22.79 -2.95
C THR A 211 -0.53 21.47 -3.68
N GLY A 212 -1.62 20.76 -3.87
CA GLY A 212 -1.60 19.50 -4.60
C GLY A 212 -2.96 19.23 -5.24
N TYR A 213 -2.91 18.44 -6.29
CA TYR A 213 -4.06 17.86 -6.93
C TYR A 213 -3.87 16.35 -6.97
N SER A 214 -4.88 15.61 -6.55
CA SER A 214 -4.89 14.16 -6.65
C SER A 214 -6.24 13.67 -7.14
N ASP A 215 -6.21 12.60 -7.92
CA ASP A 215 -7.40 11.95 -8.42
C ASP A 215 -7.18 10.44 -8.47
N ASN A 216 -8.26 9.68 -8.61
CA ASN A 216 -8.21 8.24 -8.73
C ASN A 216 -9.17 7.74 -9.81
N LYS A 217 -8.87 6.57 -10.35
CA LYS A 217 -9.70 5.88 -11.32
C LYS A 217 -9.82 4.41 -10.93
N VAL A 218 -11.02 3.98 -10.63
CA VAL A 218 -11.34 2.57 -10.44
C VAL A 218 -11.42 1.91 -11.81
N LEU A 219 -10.65 0.84 -12.02
CA LEU A 219 -10.57 0.10 -13.27
C LEU A 219 -11.36 -1.21 -13.20
N MET A 220 -11.26 -1.89 -12.07
CA MET A 220 -11.99 -3.12 -11.80
C MET A 220 -12.47 -3.14 -10.36
N MET A 221 -13.75 -3.35 -10.19
CA MET A 221 -14.44 -3.54 -8.91
C MET A 221 -15.63 -4.45 -9.18
N ASP A 222 -16.03 -5.23 -8.19
CA ASP A 222 -17.27 -5.98 -8.28
C ASP A 222 -18.43 -4.96 -8.18
N PHE A 223 -19.16 -4.80 -9.26
CA PHE A 223 -20.39 -4.01 -9.27
C PHE A 223 -21.56 -4.96 -9.33
N GLU A 224 -22.54 -4.76 -8.47
CA GLU A 224 -23.87 -5.38 -8.57
C GLU A 224 -24.56 -5.04 -9.91
#